data_fe6844a1fbb8701a18ffc437b9e203ab
#
_entry.id   fe6844a1fbb8701a18ffc437b9e203ab
#
_cell.length_a   1.000
_cell.length_b   1.000
_cell.length_c   1.000
_cell.angle_alpha   90.00
_cell.angle_beta   90.00
_cell.angle_gamma   90.00
#
_symmetry.space_group_name_H-M   'P 1'
#
loop_
_entity.id
_entity.type
_entity.pdbx_description
1 polymer ?
#
loop_
_entity_poly.entity_id
_entity_poly.type
_entity_poly.pdbx_seq_one_letter_code
_entity_poly.pdbx_strand_id
1 'polypeptide(L)'
;FYSHQGLTYAGLLTTGHASAENICQVFVAINTYLKQAGFRKCIYKPIPWIYQQLPAEEDLYALFKECRAQICARNIAAVIDLKHPLKWYNIRKSGARKALGKGIFIEESEDYETFWSILTENLMNTYQAHPVHTLQEMSRLKTSFPDNIKLYVAREESGKMLGGTVLYISRKVVHTQYISA
;
A
#
# COMPACT_ATOMS: atom_id res chain seq x y z
N PHE A 1 19.90 4.41 -4.30
CA PHE A 1 18.67 4.30 -5.08
C PHE A 1 17.63 3.49 -4.31
N TYR A 2 16.43 4.00 -4.24
CA TYR A 2 15.25 3.29 -3.74
C TYR A 2 14.33 3.02 -4.94
N SER A 3 13.93 1.78 -5.14
CA SER A 3 12.93 1.50 -6.15
C SER A 3 11.59 2.10 -5.69
N HIS A 4 11.11 3.11 -6.38
CA HIS A 4 9.81 3.76 -6.15
C HIS A 4 9.63 4.22 -4.70
N GLN A 5 10.46 5.14 -4.23
CA GLN A 5 10.31 5.76 -2.92
C GLN A 5 8.90 6.36 -2.79
N GLY A 6 8.27 6.12 -1.64
CA GLY A 6 6.88 6.55 -1.38
C GLY A 6 5.83 5.46 -1.61
N LEU A 7 6.13 4.43 -2.40
CA LEU A 7 5.24 3.27 -2.53
C LEU A 7 5.54 2.20 -1.47
N THR A 8 4.48 1.51 -1.02
CA THR A 8 4.61 0.41 -0.07
C THR A 8 5.36 -0.76 -0.71
N TYR A 9 5.02 -1.06 -1.96
CA TYR A 9 5.64 -2.09 -2.77
C TYR A 9 5.94 -1.53 -4.15
N ALA A 10 7.06 -1.93 -4.74
CA ALA A 10 7.39 -1.58 -6.10
C ALA A 10 8.53 -2.46 -6.59
N GLY A 11 8.21 -3.35 -7.45
CA GLY A 11 9.15 -4.27 -8.04
C GLY A 11 9.08 -4.24 -9.56
N LEU A 12 9.76 -5.18 -10.17
CA LEU A 12 9.66 -5.43 -11.59
C LEU A 12 8.26 -5.96 -11.92
N LEU A 13 7.62 -5.38 -12.92
CA LEU A 13 6.40 -5.91 -13.50
C LEU A 13 6.74 -6.72 -14.72
N THR A 14 6.28 -7.95 -14.76
CA THR A 14 6.55 -8.90 -15.84
C THR A 14 5.26 -9.29 -16.57
N THR A 15 5.40 -9.78 -17.77
CA THR A 15 4.30 -10.40 -18.52
C THR A 15 4.38 -11.92 -18.38
N GLY A 16 3.34 -12.64 -18.81
CA GLY A 16 3.32 -14.11 -18.81
C GLY A 16 4.39 -14.78 -19.69
N HIS A 17 5.19 -14.02 -20.43
CA HIS A 17 6.32 -14.50 -21.25
C HIS A 17 7.68 -14.30 -20.59
N ALA A 18 7.72 -13.78 -19.36
CA ALA A 18 8.97 -13.61 -18.63
C ALA A 18 9.57 -14.98 -18.28
N SER A 19 10.87 -15.13 -18.49
CA SER A 19 11.65 -16.29 -18.05
C SER A 19 12.68 -15.85 -17.01
N ALA A 20 13.09 -16.77 -16.15
CA ALA A 20 14.13 -16.50 -15.15
C ALA A 20 15.42 -16.00 -15.80
N GLU A 21 15.78 -16.54 -16.97
CA GLU A 21 16.97 -16.11 -17.73
C GLU A 21 16.85 -14.64 -18.18
N ASN A 22 15.72 -14.27 -18.81
CA ASN A 22 15.49 -12.90 -19.25
C ASN A 22 15.48 -11.92 -18.08
N ILE A 23 14.89 -12.29 -16.96
CA ILE A 23 14.86 -11.44 -15.76
C ILE A 23 16.25 -11.29 -15.14
N CYS A 24 17.07 -12.34 -15.12
CA CYS A 24 18.49 -12.22 -14.74
C CYS A 24 19.23 -11.21 -15.62
N GLN A 25 19.06 -11.28 -16.94
CA GLN A 25 19.69 -10.33 -17.87
C GLN A 25 19.21 -8.88 -17.61
N VAL A 26 17.93 -8.67 -17.32
CA VAL A 26 17.38 -7.37 -16.95
C VAL A 26 18.07 -6.83 -15.69
N PHE A 27 18.23 -7.64 -14.65
CA PHE A 27 18.91 -7.21 -13.41
C PHE A 27 20.40 -6.94 -13.61
N VAL A 28 21.08 -7.68 -14.48
CA VAL A 28 22.47 -7.37 -14.87
C VAL A 28 22.54 -6.00 -15.56
N ALA A 29 21.62 -5.71 -16.47
CA ALA A 29 21.57 -4.43 -17.16
C ALA A 29 21.25 -3.28 -16.18
N ILE A 30 20.27 -3.46 -15.26
CA ILE A 30 19.94 -2.49 -14.22
C ILE A 30 21.16 -2.21 -13.33
N ASN A 31 21.86 -3.24 -12.87
CA ASN A 31 23.05 -3.08 -12.04
C ASN A 31 24.16 -2.31 -12.76
N THR A 32 24.38 -2.60 -14.02
CA THR A 32 25.36 -1.90 -14.86
C THR A 32 25.00 -0.42 -14.98
N TYR A 33 23.75 -0.12 -15.31
CA TYR A 33 23.24 1.25 -15.41
C TYR A 33 23.38 2.01 -14.09
N LEU A 34 22.91 1.43 -12.98
CA LEU A 34 22.98 2.08 -11.67
C LEU A 34 24.44 2.34 -11.24
N LYS A 35 25.34 1.40 -11.52
CA LYS A 35 26.77 1.56 -11.24
C LYS A 35 27.37 2.71 -12.07
N GLN A 36 27.08 2.78 -13.37
CA GLN A 36 27.52 3.86 -14.25
C GLN A 36 26.96 5.22 -13.83
N ALA A 37 25.71 5.24 -13.33
CA ALA A 37 25.07 6.43 -12.77
C ALA A 37 25.57 6.81 -11.37
N GLY A 38 26.57 6.12 -10.82
CA GLY A 38 27.22 6.44 -9.55
C GLY A 38 26.47 5.95 -8.31
N PHE A 39 25.41 5.15 -8.45
CA PHE A 39 24.73 4.59 -7.29
C PHE A 39 25.52 3.47 -6.65
N ARG A 40 25.71 3.56 -5.32
CA ARG A 40 26.43 2.56 -4.52
C ARG A 40 25.51 1.53 -3.87
N LYS A 41 24.22 1.83 -3.73
CA LYS A 41 23.24 0.98 -3.05
C LYS A 41 21.88 1.12 -3.75
N CYS A 42 21.22 0.00 -3.92
CA CYS A 42 19.82 -0.05 -4.36
C CYS A 42 19.00 -0.80 -3.30
N ILE A 43 17.85 -0.24 -2.92
CA ILE A 43 16.88 -0.92 -2.08
C ILE A 43 15.70 -1.28 -2.98
N TYR A 44 15.46 -2.57 -3.10
CA TYR A 44 14.38 -3.15 -3.88
C TYR A 44 13.27 -3.62 -2.94
N LYS A 45 12.03 -3.25 -3.22
CA LYS A 45 10.84 -3.65 -2.47
C LYS A 45 9.97 -4.53 -3.36
N PRO A 46 10.06 -5.86 -3.28
CA PRO A 46 9.27 -6.74 -4.15
C PRO A 46 7.78 -6.58 -3.91
N ILE A 47 7.00 -6.80 -4.95
CA ILE A 47 5.54 -6.84 -4.86
C ILE A 47 5.15 -8.18 -4.23
N PRO A 48 4.38 -8.18 -3.12
CA PRO A 48 3.91 -9.43 -2.52
C PRO A 48 3.09 -10.28 -3.49
N TRP A 49 3.26 -11.59 -3.40
CA TRP A 49 2.62 -12.57 -4.28
C TRP A 49 1.09 -12.46 -4.35
N ILE A 50 0.42 -11.94 -3.31
CA ILE A 50 -1.04 -11.75 -3.29
C ILE A 50 -1.55 -10.81 -4.39
N TYR A 51 -0.70 -9.88 -4.87
CA TYR A 51 -1.04 -8.95 -5.96
C TYR A 51 -0.78 -9.53 -7.35
N GLN A 52 -0.03 -10.61 -7.45
CA GLN A 52 0.37 -11.20 -8.72
C GLN A 52 -0.83 -11.91 -9.38
N GLN A 53 -0.93 -11.84 -10.69
CA GLN A 53 -1.93 -12.59 -11.45
C GLN A 53 -1.55 -14.07 -11.55
N LEU A 54 -0.28 -14.34 -11.79
CA LEU A 54 0.35 -15.65 -11.74
C LEU A 54 1.47 -15.59 -10.71
N PRO A 55 1.70 -16.65 -9.91
CA PRO A 55 2.87 -16.72 -9.03
C PRO A 55 4.15 -16.50 -9.84
N ALA A 56 4.96 -15.52 -9.46
CA ALA A 56 6.19 -15.14 -10.15
C ALA A 56 7.21 -14.61 -9.14
N GLU A 57 8.35 -15.27 -9.05
CA GLU A 57 9.45 -14.92 -8.14
C GLU A 57 10.79 -14.83 -8.88
N GLU A 58 10.77 -14.64 -10.19
CA GLU A 58 11.97 -14.53 -11.03
C GLU A 58 12.83 -13.33 -10.64
N ASP A 59 12.20 -12.26 -10.15
CA ASP A 59 12.89 -11.07 -9.63
C ASP A 59 13.65 -11.40 -8.34
N LEU A 60 13.07 -12.17 -7.43
CA LEU A 60 13.73 -12.61 -6.20
C LEU A 60 14.92 -13.53 -6.52
N TYR A 61 14.75 -14.44 -7.49
CA TYR A 61 15.81 -15.29 -7.96
C TYR A 61 16.97 -14.48 -8.59
N ALA A 62 16.66 -13.50 -9.45
CA ALA A 62 17.65 -12.63 -10.07
C ALA A 62 18.37 -11.74 -9.05
N LEU A 63 17.65 -11.21 -8.05
CA LEU A 63 18.27 -10.48 -6.94
C LEU A 63 19.28 -11.34 -6.19
N PHE A 64 18.97 -12.60 -5.91
CA PHE A 64 19.88 -13.52 -5.27
C PHE A 64 21.08 -13.84 -6.16
N LYS A 65 20.82 -14.29 -7.39
CA LYS A 65 21.85 -14.81 -8.31
C LYS A 65 22.76 -13.72 -8.85
N GLU A 66 22.20 -12.65 -9.39
CA GLU A 66 22.94 -11.63 -10.15
C GLU A 66 23.34 -10.43 -9.29
N CYS A 67 22.52 -10.08 -8.30
CA CYS A 67 22.77 -8.91 -7.45
C CYS A 67 23.44 -9.24 -6.13
N ARG A 68 23.50 -10.51 -5.74
CA ARG A 68 23.93 -10.96 -4.40
C ARG A 68 23.21 -10.15 -3.30
N ALA A 69 21.93 -9.88 -3.50
CA ALA A 69 21.14 -9.02 -2.64
C ALA A 69 21.00 -9.65 -1.25
N GLN A 70 20.96 -8.79 -0.25
CA GLN A 70 20.76 -9.17 1.14
C GLN A 70 19.42 -8.61 1.64
N ILE A 71 18.73 -9.36 2.47
CA ILE A 71 17.50 -8.88 3.11
C ILE A 71 17.92 -7.85 4.17
N CYS A 72 17.54 -6.58 3.94
CA CYS A 72 17.83 -5.50 4.89
C CYS A 72 16.68 -5.21 5.84
N ALA A 73 15.45 -5.58 5.49
CA ALA A 73 14.26 -5.48 6.32
C ALA A 73 13.20 -6.49 5.87
N ARG A 74 12.38 -6.94 6.81
CA ARG A 74 11.23 -7.79 6.55
C ARG A 74 10.07 -7.35 7.43
N ASN A 75 8.99 -6.90 6.82
CA ASN A 75 7.78 -6.51 7.50
C ASN A 75 6.71 -7.61 7.36
N ILE A 76 5.78 -7.62 8.30
CA ILE A 76 4.61 -8.51 8.26
C ILE A 76 3.39 -7.66 7.95
N ALA A 77 2.62 -8.06 6.94
CA ALA A 77 1.31 -7.47 6.65
C ALA A 77 0.20 -8.44 7.09
N ALA A 78 -0.84 -7.90 7.72
CA ALA A 78 -2.06 -8.66 7.98
C ALA A 78 -2.88 -8.73 6.70
N VAL A 79 -3.33 -9.94 6.35
CA VAL A 79 -4.17 -10.19 5.18
C VAL A 79 -5.46 -10.88 5.63
N ILE A 80 -6.59 -10.41 5.12
CA ILE A 80 -7.89 -11.06 5.31
C ILE A 80 -8.27 -11.74 3.99
N ASP A 81 -8.37 -13.07 4.00
CA ASP A 81 -8.95 -13.79 2.88
C ASP A 81 -10.47 -13.67 2.93
N LEU A 82 -11.05 -12.90 1.99
CA LEU A 82 -12.50 -12.66 1.96
C LEU A 82 -13.31 -13.90 1.57
N LYS A 83 -12.67 -14.92 0.97
CA LYS A 83 -13.33 -16.20 0.66
C LYS A 83 -13.41 -17.10 1.90
N HIS A 84 -12.44 -16.98 2.80
CA HIS A 84 -12.36 -17.76 4.04
C HIS A 84 -12.12 -16.84 5.24
N PRO A 85 -13.06 -15.92 5.55
CA PRO A 85 -12.85 -14.92 6.58
C PRO A 85 -12.77 -15.56 7.97
N LEU A 86 -11.81 -15.11 8.76
CA LEU A 86 -11.70 -15.51 10.15
C LEU A 86 -12.88 -14.94 10.96
N LYS A 87 -13.25 -15.67 12.00
CA LYS A 87 -14.28 -15.23 12.94
C LYS A 87 -13.83 -13.96 13.68
N TRP A 88 -14.66 -12.94 13.64
CA TRP A 88 -14.39 -11.69 14.36
C TRP A 88 -14.42 -11.88 15.86
N TYR A 89 -13.47 -11.29 16.57
CA TYR A 89 -13.50 -11.22 18.03
C TYR A 89 -14.73 -10.44 18.51
N ASN A 90 -15.31 -10.91 19.64
CA ASN A 90 -16.54 -10.31 20.21
C ASN A 90 -16.36 -8.83 20.54
N ILE A 91 -15.18 -8.41 21.02
CA ILE A 91 -14.87 -7.01 21.31
C ILE A 91 -15.00 -6.12 20.07
N ARG A 92 -14.58 -6.60 18.89
CA ARG A 92 -14.69 -5.86 17.63
C ARG A 92 -16.15 -5.73 17.19
N LYS A 93 -16.92 -6.82 17.29
CA LYS A 93 -18.36 -6.81 16.99
C LYS A 93 -19.13 -5.86 17.91
N SER A 94 -18.81 -5.88 19.20
CA SER A 94 -19.43 -5.00 20.19
C SER A 94 -19.10 -3.54 19.92
N GLY A 95 -17.83 -3.23 19.57
CA GLY A 95 -17.41 -1.88 19.20
C GLY A 95 -18.18 -1.35 17.99
N ALA A 96 -18.27 -2.14 16.92
CA ALA A 96 -19.03 -1.78 15.72
C ALA A 96 -20.52 -1.53 16.02
N ARG A 97 -21.16 -2.40 16.82
CA ARG A 97 -22.56 -2.23 17.22
C ARG A 97 -22.77 -0.95 18.05
N LYS A 98 -21.85 -0.64 18.96
CA LYS A 98 -21.91 0.59 19.76
C LYS A 98 -21.78 1.84 18.88
N ALA A 99 -20.90 1.82 17.89
CA ALA A 99 -20.74 2.91 16.94
C ALA A 99 -22.03 3.15 16.14
N LEU A 100 -22.59 2.09 15.55
CA LEU A 100 -23.87 2.16 14.83
C LEU A 100 -25.01 2.65 15.74
N GLY A 101 -25.09 2.18 16.99
CA GLY A 101 -26.09 2.62 17.96
C GLY A 101 -25.95 4.08 18.40
N LYS A 102 -24.82 4.71 18.12
CA LYS A 102 -24.56 6.14 18.34
C LYS A 102 -24.77 6.99 17.07
N GLY A 103 -25.38 6.43 16.03
CA GLY A 103 -25.60 7.14 14.77
C GLY A 103 -24.34 7.32 13.92
N ILE A 104 -23.23 6.58 14.22
CA ILE A 104 -22.06 6.62 13.37
C ILE A 104 -22.30 5.76 12.15
N PHE A 105 -22.12 6.32 10.96
CA PHE A 105 -22.26 5.63 9.69
C PHE A 105 -21.00 5.72 8.84
N ILE A 106 -20.88 4.83 7.87
CA ILE A 106 -19.75 4.76 6.93
C ILE A 106 -20.26 5.11 5.54
N GLU A 107 -19.53 5.98 4.86
CA GLU A 107 -19.82 6.35 3.48
C GLU A 107 -18.55 6.46 2.63
N GLU A 108 -18.69 6.33 1.32
CA GLU A 108 -17.65 6.76 0.37
C GLU A 108 -17.67 8.29 0.29
N SER A 109 -16.48 8.92 0.28
CA SER A 109 -16.34 10.37 0.36
C SER A 109 -15.26 10.86 -0.62
N GLU A 110 -15.42 12.08 -1.10
CA GLU A 110 -14.38 12.81 -1.85
C GLU A 110 -13.71 13.90 -0.98
N ASP A 111 -14.06 13.98 0.30
CA ASP A 111 -13.51 14.96 1.25
C ASP A 111 -12.14 14.51 1.78
N TYR A 112 -11.16 14.44 0.87
CA TYR A 112 -9.77 14.10 1.21
C TYR A 112 -9.12 15.16 2.11
N GLU A 113 -9.55 16.43 2.01
CA GLU A 113 -8.97 17.53 2.79
C GLU A 113 -9.20 17.34 4.29
N THR A 114 -10.44 17.10 4.68
CA THR A 114 -10.77 16.84 6.09
C THR A 114 -10.09 15.57 6.59
N PHE A 115 -10.08 14.49 5.79
CA PHE A 115 -9.40 13.26 6.17
C PHE A 115 -7.89 13.46 6.33
N TRP A 116 -7.24 14.21 5.43
CA TRP A 116 -5.79 14.50 5.51
C TRP A 116 -5.42 15.32 6.75
N SER A 117 -6.30 16.24 7.18
CA SER A 117 -6.13 16.95 8.45
C SER A 117 -6.10 15.96 9.63
N ILE A 118 -7.10 15.07 9.73
CA ILE A 118 -7.17 14.05 10.80
C ILE A 118 -5.93 13.13 10.75
N LEU A 119 -5.57 12.66 9.57
CA LEU A 119 -4.42 11.79 9.37
C LEU A 119 -3.10 12.46 9.81
N THR A 120 -2.91 13.71 9.39
CA THR A 120 -1.68 14.47 9.71
C THR A 120 -1.60 14.74 11.20
N GLU A 121 -2.68 15.17 11.82
CA GLU A 121 -2.73 15.42 13.27
C GLU A 121 -2.40 14.15 14.05
N ASN A 122 -3.02 13.02 13.72
CA ASN A 122 -2.76 11.75 14.40
C ASN A 122 -1.34 11.24 14.22
N LEU A 123 -0.78 11.37 13.00
CA LEU A 123 0.60 10.98 12.74
C LEU A 123 1.60 11.86 13.52
N MET A 124 1.35 13.16 13.56
CA MET A 124 2.18 14.09 14.33
C MET A 124 2.12 13.79 15.82
N ASN A 125 0.90 13.61 16.38
CA ASN A 125 0.72 13.38 17.80
C ASN A 125 1.28 12.03 18.27
N THR A 126 1.20 10.99 17.41
CA THR A 126 1.58 9.62 17.80
C THR A 126 3.03 9.29 17.43
N TYR A 127 3.49 9.73 16.26
CA TYR A 127 4.76 9.28 15.67
C TYR A 127 5.70 10.42 15.29
N GLN A 128 5.30 11.69 15.48
CA GLN A 128 6.03 12.86 15.00
C GLN A 128 6.39 12.75 13.51
N ALA A 129 5.46 12.26 12.72
CA ALA A 129 5.63 11.97 11.30
C ALA A 129 4.52 12.64 10.48
N HIS A 130 4.79 12.80 9.18
CA HIS A 130 3.82 13.26 8.19
C HIS A 130 3.38 12.10 7.28
N PRO A 131 2.20 12.18 6.63
CA PRO A 131 1.84 11.27 5.56
C PRO A 131 2.92 11.25 4.47
N VAL A 132 3.17 10.07 3.88
CA VAL A 132 4.17 9.92 2.80
C VAL A 132 3.81 10.73 1.56
N HIS A 133 2.52 10.81 1.25
CA HIS A 133 1.99 11.65 0.16
C HIS A 133 1.40 12.94 0.72
N THR A 134 1.58 14.02 0.01
CA THR A 134 0.84 15.26 0.24
C THR A 134 -0.61 15.10 -0.23
N LEU A 135 -1.51 15.95 0.25
CA LEU A 135 -2.88 16.01 -0.24
C LEU A 135 -2.95 16.21 -1.76
N GLN A 136 -2.07 17.06 -2.30
CA GLN A 136 -2.01 17.34 -3.75
C GLN A 136 -1.60 16.09 -4.54
N GLU A 137 -0.61 15.32 -4.07
CA GLU A 137 -0.20 14.06 -4.69
C GLU A 137 -1.33 13.04 -4.64
N MET A 138 -2.03 12.95 -3.51
CA MET A 138 -3.18 12.04 -3.36
C MET A 138 -4.32 12.41 -4.30
N SER A 139 -4.63 13.70 -4.44
CA SER A 139 -5.63 14.20 -5.38
C SER A 139 -5.28 13.86 -6.84
N ARG A 140 -4.00 14.01 -7.21
CA ARG A 140 -3.52 13.61 -8.55
C ARG A 140 -3.67 12.10 -8.78
N LEU A 141 -3.30 11.29 -7.79
CA LEU A 141 -3.44 9.83 -7.87
C LEU A 141 -4.92 9.43 -8.01
N LYS A 142 -5.81 10.02 -7.20
CA LYS A 142 -7.26 9.79 -7.29
C LYS A 142 -7.80 10.16 -8.67
N THR A 143 -7.39 11.30 -9.22
CA THR A 143 -7.80 11.73 -10.57
C THR A 143 -7.31 10.76 -11.64
N SER A 144 -6.09 10.23 -11.50
CA SER A 144 -5.52 9.28 -12.46
C SER A 144 -6.12 7.88 -12.34
N PHE A 145 -6.60 7.49 -11.15
CA PHE A 145 -7.12 6.16 -10.84
C PHE A 145 -8.45 6.23 -10.07
N PRO A 146 -9.51 6.82 -10.66
CA PRO A 146 -10.76 7.13 -9.95
C PRO A 146 -11.49 5.89 -9.42
N ASP A 147 -11.38 4.76 -10.12
CA ASP A 147 -12.02 3.51 -9.72
C ASP A 147 -11.19 2.67 -8.75
N ASN A 148 -9.88 2.94 -8.69
CA ASN A 148 -8.94 2.16 -7.89
C ASN A 148 -8.61 2.81 -6.54
N ILE A 149 -8.88 4.10 -6.38
CA ILE A 149 -8.57 4.83 -5.15
C ILE A 149 -9.86 5.37 -4.57
N LYS A 150 -10.21 4.89 -3.38
CA LYS A 150 -11.45 5.24 -2.70
C LYS A 150 -11.17 5.66 -1.26
N LEU A 151 -11.85 6.70 -0.81
CA LEU A 151 -11.87 7.12 0.58
C LEU A 151 -13.20 6.71 1.20
N TYR A 152 -13.14 5.95 2.29
CA TYR A 152 -14.30 5.66 3.15
C TYR A 152 -14.12 6.36 4.47
N VAL A 153 -15.16 7.02 4.94
CA VAL A 153 -15.13 7.80 6.17
C VAL A 153 -16.21 7.36 7.14
N ALA A 154 -15.93 7.51 8.43
CA ALA A 154 -16.91 7.40 9.50
C ALA A 154 -17.39 8.80 9.89
N ARG A 155 -18.71 9.04 9.86
CA ARG A 155 -19.33 10.31 10.28
C ARG A 155 -20.38 10.11 11.35
N GLU A 156 -20.53 11.15 12.17
CA GLU A 156 -21.69 11.31 13.04
C GLU A 156 -22.89 11.86 12.26
N GLU A 157 -24.10 11.75 12.82
CA GLU A 157 -25.30 12.37 12.27
C GLU A 157 -25.16 13.90 12.06
N SER A 158 -24.32 14.54 12.86
CA SER A 158 -23.95 15.97 12.70
C SER A 158 -23.18 16.29 11.41
N GLY A 159 -22.73 15.25 10.68
CA GLY A 159 -21.86 15.38 9.52
C GLY A 159 -20.37 15.43 9.86
N LYS A 160 -19.99 15.48 11.14
CA LYS A 160 -18.59 15.51 11.55
C LYS A 160 -17.88 14.21 11.16
N MET A 161 -16.76 14.31 10.44
CA MET A 161 -15.88 13.19 10.16
C MET A 161 -15.09 12.80 11.41
N LEU A 162 -15.15 11.53 11.78
CA LEU A 162 -14.43 10.97 12.93
C LEU A 162 -13.13 10.30 12.52
N GLY A 163 -13.05 9.84 11.29
CA GLY A 163 -11.90 9.15 10.75
C GLY A 163 -12.22 8.51 9.41
N GLY A 164 -11.28 7.77 8.85
CA GLY A 164 -11.49 7.13 7.57
C GLY A 164 -10.33 6.23 7.14
N THR A 165 -10.45 5.72 5.94
CA THR A 165 -9.42 4.91 5.29
C THR A 165 -9.38 5.19 3.80
N VAL A 166 -8.16 5.36 3.26
CA VAL A 166 -7.94 5.35 1.82
C VAL A 166 -7.60 3.93 1.39
N LEU A 167 -8.36 3.43 0.45
CA LEU A 167 -8.22 2.09 -0.13
C LEU A 167 -7.62 2.18 -1.53
N TYR A 168 -6.63 1.32 -1.80
CA TYR A 168 -6.14 1.05 -3.13
C TYR A 168 -6.71 -0.29 -3.59
N ILE A 169 -7.55 -0.25 -4.61
CA ILE A 169 -8.33 -1.39 -5.09
C ILE A 169 -7.69 -1.90 -6.37
N SER A 170 -7.19 -3.11 -6.33
CA SER A 170 -6.71 -3.84 -7.49
C SER A 170 -7.69 -4.97 -7.84
N ARG A 171 -7.40 -5.69 -8.92
CA ARG A 171 -8.25 -6.82 -9.36
C ARG A 171 -8.46 -7.90 -8.29
N LYS A 172 -7.47 -8.12 -7.41
CA LYS A 172 -7.48 -9.22 -6.43
C LYS A 172 -7.41 -8.75 -4.98
N VAL A 173 -6.90 -7.56 -4.75
CA VAL A 173 -6.55 -7.08 -3.41
C VAL A 173 -7.09 -5.68 -3.18
N VAL A 174 -7.69 -5.49 -2.01
CA VAL A 174 -7.98 -4.16 -1.47
C VAL A 174 -6.94 -3.87 -0.40
N HIS A 175 -6.15 -2.83 -0.62
CA HIS A 175 -5.08 -2.41 0.29
C HIS A 175 -5.49 -1.15 1.05
N THR A 176 -5.41 -1.20 2.38
CA THR A 176 -5.59 -0.01 3.22
C THR A 176 -4.30 0.80 3.20
N GLN A 177 -4.26 1.87 2.37
CA GLN A 177 -3.07 2.70 2.23
C GLN A 177 -2.90 3.66 3.40
N TYR A 178 -3.98 4.29 3.82
CA TYR A 178 -4.04 5.16 4.98
C TYR A 178 -5.25 4.82 5.83
N ILE A 179 -5.09 4.87 7.14
CA ILE A 179 -6.18 4.71 8.11
C ILE A 179 -5.92 5.64 9.30
N SER A 180 -6.94 6.37 9.72
CA SER A 180 -6.85 7.29 10.85
C SER A 180 -8.23 7.55 11.43
N ALA A 181 -8.30 7.71 12.77
CA ALA A 181 -9.52 8.10 13.52
C ALA A 181 -9.14 8.79 14.82
#